data_a12b3343a4e720f1c34bed8c15e505cf
#
_entry.id   a12b3343a4e720f1c34bed8c15e505cf
#
_cell.length_a   1.000
_cell.length_b   1.000
_cell.length_c   1.000
_cell.angle_alpha   90.00
_cell.angle_beta   90.00
_cell.angle_gamma   90.00
#
_symmetry.space_group_name_H-M   'P 1'
#
loop_
_entity.id
_entity.type
_entity.pdbx_description
1 polymer ?
#
loop_
_entity_poly.entity_id
_entity_poly.type
_entity_poly.pdbx_seq_one_letter_code
_entity_poly.pdbx_strand_id
1 'polypeptide(L)'
;MQVHNFKNITSDIDIKSIPIVHLSSSFILLAHPKIEFANGVRFGTILYGYDISPHKLGNGPKDILRKIRNKYLINKYNISETYSDVNIKLTPALKVKTNIIQIKYIHAGDKVGYGMLYTSNKDEKIATIPIGFDDGIGISHINRYVIINNKKYPVIGEISMCMMSILIDDSVKLGDEVTVLGDGITLGMISRLNNTSIHNTLVNIGKTLPREYIKNNKIVATVEYRSEVIK
;
A
#
# COMPACT_ATOMS: atom_id res chain seq x y z
N MET A 1 15.75 -24.84 6.69
CA MET A 1 14.67 -25.83 6.87
C MET A 1 13.84 -26.05 5.60
N GLN A 2 13.09 -25.08 5.06
CA GLN A 2 12.22 -25.30 3.86
C GLN A 2 13.00 -25.75 2.62
N VAL A 3 14.12 -25.10 2.29
CA VAL A 3 14.99 -25.48 1.14
C VAL A 3 15.56 -26.89 1.30
N HIS A 4 15.98 -27.25 2.53
CA HIS A 4 16.47 -28.60 2.82
C HIS A 4 15.36 -29.65 2.67
N ASN A 5 14.18 -29.38 3.22
CA ASN A 5 13.04 -30.28 3.05
C ASN A 5 12.64 -30.45 1.58
N PHE A 6 12.66 -29.37 0.81
CA PHE A 6 12.38 -29.43 -0.62
C PHE A 6 13.40 -30.34 -1.34
N LYS A 7 14.70 -30.17 -1.07
CA LYS A 7 15.75 -31.05 -1.64
C LYS A 7 15.53 -32.52 -1.28
N ASN A 8 15.16 -32.79 -0.01
CA ASN A 8 14.94 -34.18 0.43
C ASN A 8 13.71 -34.80 -0.26
N ILE A 9 12.60 -34.05 -0.37
CA ILE A 9 11.37 -34.55 -1.00
C ILE A 9 11.55 -34.76 -2.52
N THR A 10 12.44 -33.98 -3.15
CA THR A 10 12.71 -34.05 -4.57
C THR A 10 13.99 -34.80 -4.92
N SER A 11 14.55 -35.60 -4.00
CA SER A 11 15.82 -36.32 -4.20
C SER A 11 15.82 -37.23 -5.41
N ASP A 12 14.65 -37.84 -5.70
CA ASP A 12 14.49 -38.81 -6.78
C ASP A 12 13.99 -38.17 -8.10
N ILE A 13 13.91 -36.83 -8.13
CA ILE A 13 13.46 -36.06 -9.28
C ILE A 13 14.65 -35.34 -9.92
N ASP A 14 14.84 -35.52 -11.21
CA ASP A 14 15.78 -34.66 -11.96
C ASP A 14 15.23 -33.23 -12.08
N ILE A 15 15.56 -32.40 -11.09
CA ILE A 15 15.11 -31.00 -11.01
C ILE A 15 15.52 -30.19 -12.26
N LYS A 16 16.61 -30.56 -12.93
CA LYS A 16 17.08 -29.85 -14.14
C LYS A 16 16.19 -30.11 -15.34
N SER A 17 15.44 -31.21 -15.36
CA SER A 17 14.45 -31.49 -16.40
C SER A 17 13.17 -30.67 -16.26
N ILE A 18 12.94 -30.02 -15.10
CA ILE A 18 11.75 -29.21 -14.83
C ILE A 18 11.99 -27.79 -15.35
N PRO A 19 11.17 -27.29 -16.31
CA PRO A 19 11.38 -26.00 -16.94
C PRO A 19 11.40 -24.82 -15.96
N ILE A 20 10.56 -24.84 -14.92
CA ILE A 20 10.47 -23.77 -13.93
C ILE A 20 10.49 -24.34 -12.52
N VAL A 21 11.54 -24.03 -11.78
CA VAL A 21 11.68 -24.37 -10.34
C VAL A 21 11.76 -23.07 -9.56
N HIS A 22 10.77 -22.80 -8.72
CA HIS A 22 10.70 -21.56 -7.93
C HIS A 22 10.40 -21.80 -6.46
N LEU A 23 11.16 -21.19 -5.58
CA LEU A 23 11.01 -21.27 -4.11
C LEU A 23 10.89 -19.89 -3.46
N SER A 24 11.54 -18.88 -4.03
CA SER A 24 11.63 -17.56 -3.42
C SER A 24 10.38 -16.72 -3.68
N SER A 25 9.81 -16.16 -2.61
CA SER A 25 8.87 -15.03 -2.67
C SER A 25 9.66 -13.70 -2.63
N SER A 26 8.96 -12.56 -2.76
CA SER A 26 9.57 -11.23 -2.65
C SER A 26 10.45 -11.08 -1.40
N PHE A 27 9.96 -11.58 -0.26
CA PHE A 27 10.68 -11.55 1.00
C PHE A 27 11.98 -12.40 0.97
N ILE A 28 11.88 -13.64 0.52
CA ILE A 28 13.03 -14.55 0.45
C ILE A 28 14.08 -14.02 -0.52
N LEU A 29 13.65 -13.45 -1.64
CA LEU A 29 14.55 -12.87 -2.64
C LEU A 29 15.42 -11.74 -2.07
N LEU A 30 14.85 -10.90 -1.19
CA LEU A 30 15.57 -9.76 -0.58
C LEU A 30 16.38 -10.15 0.65
N ALA A 31 16.00 -11.23 1.34
CA ALA A 31 16.55 -11.58 2.64
C ALA A 31 17.52 -12.79 2.61
N HIS A 32 17.59 -13.52 1.51
CA HIS A 32 18.38 -14.74 1.44
C HIS A 32 19.21 -14.82 0.17
N PRO A 33 20.36 -15.52 0.20
CA PRO A 33 21.16 -15.77 -0.99
C PRO A 33 20.36 -16.56 -2.04
N LYS A 34 20.84 -16.49 -3.28
CA LYS A 34 20.27 -17.23 -4.40
C LYS A 34 20.20 -18.73 -4.08
N ILE A 35 19.06 -19.32 -4.36
CA ILE A 35 18.90 -20.79 -4.30
C ILE A 35 19.37 -21.34 -5.66
N GLU A 36 20.53 -21.98 -5.68
CA GLU A 36 21.27 -22.35 -6.91
C GLU A 36 20.47 -23.20 -7.90
N PHE A 37 19.64 -24.13 -7.40
CA PHE A 37 18.84 -25.02 -8.26
C PHE A 37 17.51 -24.40 -8.71
N ALA A 38 17.15 -23.22 -8.20
CA ALA A 38 15.93 -22.52 -8.60
C ALA A 38 16.22 -21.50 -9.72
N ASN A 39 15.41 -21.55 -10.77
CA ASN A 39 15.52 -20.67 -11.93
C ASN A 39 14.35 -19.68 -12.02
N GLY A 40 13.41 -19.71 -11.07
CA GLY A 40 12.25 -18.85 -10.99
C GLY A 40 12.04 -18.25 -9.60
N VAL A 41 11.29 -17.14 -9.55
CA VAL A 41 10.88 -16.45 -8.34
C VAL A 41 9.41 -16.02 -8.43
N ARG A 42 8.76 -15.89 -7.27
CA ARG A 42 7.38 -15.40 -7.19
C ARG A 42 7.35 -13.98 -6.66
N PHE A 43 7.34 -13.02 -7.56
CA PHE A 43 7.23 -11.61 -7.20
C PHE A 43 5.81 -11.25 -6.73
N GLY A 44 5.74 -10.34 -5.78
CA GLY A 44 4.53 -9.72 -5.29
C GLY A 44 4.76 -8.23 -5.05
N THR A 45 4.78 -7.80 -3.80
CA THR A 45 4.93 -6.39 -3.40
C THR A 45 6.19 -5.70 -3.94
N ILE A 46 7.25 -6.44 -4.20
CA ILE A 46 8.50 -5.91 -4.75
C ILE A 46 8.31 -5.31 -6.15
N LEU A 47 7.39 -5.83 -6.96
CA LEU A 47 7.06 -5.28 -8.28
C LEU A 47 6.45 -3.88 -8.19
N TYR A 48 5.80 -3.60 -7.08
CA TYR A 48 5.23 -2.28 -6.78
C TYR A 48 6.17 -1.38 -5.99
N GLY A 49 7.44 -1.81 -5.80
CA GLY A 49 8.45 -1.03 -5.10
C GLY A 49 8.29 -1.02 -3.58
N TYR A 50 7.61 -2.02 -3.00
CA TYR A 50 7.45 -2.13 -1.55
C TYR A 50 8.30 -3.25 -0.97
N ASP A 51 9.19 -2.87 -0.05
CA ASP A 51 10.00 -3.80 0.72
C ASP A 51 9.25 -4.17 2.02
N ILE A 52 9.00 -5.46 2.18
CA ILE A 52 8.35 -6.04 3.36
C ILE A 52 9.30 -6.85 4.23
N SER A 53 10.60 -6.67 4.04
CA SER A 53 11.64 -7.43 4.76
C SER A 53 11.58 -7.18 6.27
N PRO A 54 11.78 -8.22 7.12
CA PRO A 54 11.66 -8.08 8.58
C PRO A 54 12.71 -7.18 9.21
N HIS A 55 13.88 -7.01 8.57
CA HIS A 55 14.92 -6.13 9.08
C HIS A 55 14.52 -4.64 9.02
N LYS A 56 13.48 -4.31 8.27
CA LYS A 56 12.86 -2.97 8.29
C LYS A 56 11.65 -2.89 9.23
N LEU A 57 11.44 -3.91 10.07
CA LEU A 57 10.44 -3.84 11.15
C LEU A 57 10.83 -2.71 12.11
N GLY A 58 9.84 -1.93 12.53
CA GLY A 58 10.02 -0.84 13.46
C GLY A 58 10.57 -1.28 14.82
N ASN A 59 10.62 -0.37 15.78
CA ASN A 59 11.05 -0.63 17.16
C ASN A 59 9.86 -0.75 18.13
N GLY A 60 8.66 -1.03 17.62
CA GLY A 60 7.48 -1.26 18.46
C GLY A 60 7.60 -2.55 19.30
N PRO A 61 6.86 -2.68 20.42
CA PRO A 61 6.94 -3.86 21.29
C PRO A 61 6.74 -5.20 20.56
N LYS A 62 5.81 -5.25 19.60
CA LYS A 62 5.57 -6.44 18.76
C LYS A 62 6.74 -6.74 17.82
N ASP A 63 7.42 -5.72 17.33
CA ASP A 63 8.59 -5.88 16.45
C ASP A 63 9.80 -6.37 17.23
N ILE A 64 9.97 -5.90 18.46
CA ILE A 64 11.02 -6.38 19.39
C ILE A 64 10.82 -7.87 19.70
N LEU A 65 9.61 -8.26 20.09
CA LEU A 65 9.28 -9.67 20.33
C LEU A 65 9.53 -10.54 19.10
N ARG A 66 9.22 -10.03 17.92
CA ARG A 66 9.45 -10.72 16.65
C ARG A 66 10.94 -10.85 16.33
N LYS A 67 11.75 -9.82 16.61
CA LYS A 67 13.22 -9.88 16.50
C LYS A 67 13.82 -10.91 17.44
N ILE A 68 13.39 -10.94 18.70
CA ILE A 68 13.84 -11.93 19.71
C ILE A 68 13.49 -13.35 19.27
N ARG A 69 12.24 -13.57 18.85
CA ARG A 69 11.79 -14.88 18.33
C ARG A 69 12.61 -15.33 17.13
N ASN A 70 12.86 -14.43 16.18
CA ASN A 70 13.64 -14.76 14.99
C ASN A 70 15.08 -15.12 15.36
N LYS A 71 15.73 -14.37 16.25
CA LYS A 71 17.08 -14.69 16.75
C LYS A 71 17.13 -16.06 17.44
N TYR A 72 16.12 -16.39 18.25
CA TYR A 72 16.00 -17.71 18.86
C TYR A 72 15.88 -18.83 17.81
N LEU A 73 15.05 -18.65 16.78
CA LEU A 73 14.87 -19.65 15.72
C LEU A 73 16.13 -19.82 14.87
N ILE A 74 16.84 -18.75 14.57
CA ILE A 74 18.13 -18.76 13.87
C ILE A 74 19.13 -19.62 14.64
N ASN A 75 19.29 -19.37 15.94
CA ASN A 75 20.20 -20.12 16.79
C ASN A 75 19.76 -21.58 16.95
N LYS A 76 18.47 -21.84 17.19
CA LYS A 76 17.94 -23.19 17.38
C LYS A 76 18.13 -24.10 16.17
N TYR A 77 18.02 -23.56 14.96
CA TYR A 77 18.09 -24.33 13.73
C TYR A 77 19.39 -24.13 12.95
N ASN A 78 20.39 -23.48 13.58
CA ASN A 78 21.69 -23.20 12.99
C ASN A 78 21.59 -22.60 11.58
N ILE A 79 20.65 -21.64 11.42
CA ILE A 79 20.44 -20.97 10.15
C ILE A 79 21.54 -19.92 10.02
N SER A 80 22.36 -20.00 8.96
CA SER A 80 23.35 -18.93 8.70
C SER A 80 22.61 -17.61 8.43
N GLU A 81 22.97 -16.56 9.16
CA GLU A 81 22.44 -15.18 8.98
C GLU A 81 22.99 -14.50 7.72
N THR A 82 23.35 -15.23 6.69
CA THR A 82 23.71 -14.63 5.41
C THR A 82 22.44 -14.05 4.77
N TYR A 83 22.05 -12.88 5.26
CA TYR A 83 21.17 -12.00 4.50
C TYR A 83 21.92 -11.62 3.23
N SER A 84 21.26 -11.70 2.09
CA SER A 84 21.86 -11.17 0.88
C SER A 84 22.13 -9.68 1.09
N ASP A 85 23.35 -9.22 0.88
CA ASP A 85 23.73 -7.80 0.82
C ASP A 85 23.11 -7.08 -0.39
N VAL A 86 22.00 -7.57 -0.89
CA VAL A 86 21.28 -6.99 -2.01
C VAL A 86 20.59 -5.73 -1.50
N ASN A 87 21.35 -4.64 -1.49
CA ASN A 87 20.82 -3.31 -1.17
C ASN A 87 20.06 -2.73 -2.36
N ILE A 88 18.88 -3.31 -2.64
CA ILE A 88 17.99 -2.80 -3.67
C ILE A 88 17.19 -1.64 -3.06
N LYS A 89 17.40 -0.44 -3.56
CA LYS A 89 16.55 0.70 -3.26
C LYS A 89 15.25 0.57 -4.05
N LEU A 90 14.19 0.13 -3.38
CA LEU A 90 12.86 0.07 -3.96
C LEU A 90 12.18 1.44 -3.88
N THR A 91 11.52 1.84 -4.95
CA THR A 91 10.72 3.06 -5.01
C THR A 91 9.27 2.68 -5.30
N PRO A 92 8.30 3.11 -4.46
CA PRO A 92 6.89 2.85 -4.72
C PRO A 92 6.47 3.34 -6.10
N ALA A 93 5.87 2.45 -6.89
CA ALA A 93 5.43 2.73 -8.25
C ALA A 93 3.96 3.17 -8.32
N LEU A 94 3.17 2.91 -7.24
CA LEU A 94 1.74 3.21 -7.22
C LEU A 94 1.49 4.54 -6.53
N LYS A 95 0.74 5.41 -7.21
CA LYS A 95 0.12 6.62 -6.64
C LYS A 95 -1.38 6.57 -6.91
N VAL A 96 -2.18 7.13 -6.00
CA VAL A 96 -3.61 7.34 -6.18
C VAL A 96 -3.88 8.82 -6.02
N LYS A 97 -4.46 9.39 -7.05
CA LYS A 97 -4.77 10.81 -7.15
C LYS A 97 -6.22 11.01 -7.57
N THR A 98 -6.76 12.16 -7.25
CA THR A 98 -8.10 12.61 -7.65
C THR A 98 -8.14 14.13 -7.66
N ASN A 99 -9.31 14.72 -7.94
CA ASN A 99 -9.47 16.17 -7.91
C ASN A 99 -10.62 16.56 -6.99
N ILE A 100 -10.58 17.78 -6.49
CA ILE A 100 -11.68 18.36 -5.71
C ILE A 100 -12.87 18.62 -6.63
N ILE A 101 -14.02 18.04 -6.29
CA ILE A 101 -15.27 18.17 -7.05
C ILE A 101 -16.27 19.14 -6.42
N GLN A 102 -16.11 19.47 -5.13
CA GLN A 102 -16.98 20.42 -4.44
C GLN A 102 -16.23 21.11 -3.31
N ILE A 103 -16.52 22.37 -3.09
CA ILE A 103 -16.10 23.14 -1.93
C ILE A 103 -17.34 23.79 -1.32
N LYS A 104 -17.48 23.74 0.01
CA LYS A 104 -18.55 24.41 0.74
C LYS A 104 -18.09 24.91 2.10
N TYR A 105 -18.79 25.88 2.65
CA TYR A 105 -18.67 26.31 4.03
C TYR A 105 -19.67 25.54 4.89
N ILE A 106 -19.26 25.21 6.11
CA ILE A 106 -20.09 24.65 7.18
C ILE A 106 -19.97 25.56 8.41
N HIS A 107 -21.04 25.64 9.20
CA HIS A 107 -21.09 26.46 10.40
C HIS A 107 -20.81 25.65 11.67
N ALA A 108 -20.51 26.35 12.76
CA ALA A 108 -20.41 25.73 14.07
C ALA A 108 -21.66 24.91 14.39
N GLY A 109 -21.50 23.65 14.78
CA GLY A 109 -22.58 22.70 15.03
C GLY A 109 -22.99 21.84 13.84
N ASP A 110 -22.58 22.17 12.62
CA ASP A 110 -22.85 21.35 11.45
C ASP A 110 -22.13 20.00 11.53
N LYS A 111 -22.78 18.98 10.99
CA LYS A 111 -22.29 17.60 11.00
C LYS A 111 -21.94 17.11 9.61
N VAL A 112 -20.88 16.29 9.51
CA VAL A 112 -20.35 15.78 8.22
C VAL A 112 -20.27 14.26 8.22
N GLY A 113 -20.68 13.67 7.10
CA GLY A 113 -20.56 12.24 6.81
C GLY A 113 -21.64 11.38 7.47
N TYR A 114 -21.59 10.09 7.17
CA TYR A 114 -22.45 9.09 7.81
C TYR A 114 -22.17 9.02 9.31
N GLY A 115 -23.18 8.62 10.08
CA GLY A 115 -23.06 8.54 11.54
C GLY A 115 -22.83 9.89 12.24
N MET A 116 -22.75 11.01 11.48
CA MET A 116 -22.50 12.34 12.05
C MET A 116 -21.24 12.40 12.91
N LEU A 117 -20.19 11.67 12.53
CA LEU A 117 -18.98 11.48 13.34
C LEU A 117 -18.08 12.71 13.41
N TYR A 118 -18.29 13.69 12.55
CA TYR A 118 -17.62 14.98 12.63
C TYR A 118 -18.66 16.06 12.94
N THR A 119 -18.39 16.88 13.94
CA THR A 119 -19.17 18.08 14.24
C THR A 119 -18.22 19.27 14.24
N SER A 120 -18.53 20.28 13.45
CA SER A 120 -17.72 21.49 13.38
C SER A 120 -17.88 22.32 14.66
N ASN A 121 -16.76 22.80 15.21
CA ASN A 121 -16.75 23.67 16.39
C ASN A 121 -16.75 25.17 16.04
N LYS A 122 -16.62 25.51 14.76
CA LYS A 122 -16.53 26.86 14.21
C LYS A 122 -16.95 26.85 12.75
N ASP A 123 -16.99 28.02 12.11
CA ASP A 123 -17.15 28.08 10.68
C ASP A 123 -15.90 27.53 9.97
N GLU A 124 -16.10 26.57 9.08
CA GLU A 124 -15.02 25.84 8.42
C GLU A 124 -15.31 25.66 6.92
N LYS A 125 -14.24 25.52 6.15
CA LYS A 125 -14.31 25.25 4.73
C LYS A 125 -13.93 23.80 4.48
N ILE A 126 -14.78 23.08 3.76
CA ILE A 126 -14.57 21.68 3.45
C ILE A 126 -14.61 21.42 1.96
N ALA A 127 -13.88 20.40 1.51
CA ALA A 127 -13.90 19.90 0.15
C ALA A 127 -14.42 18.45 0.10
N THR A 128 -15.00 18.08 -1.03
CA THR A 128 -15.38 16.71 -1.35
C THR A 128 -14.52 16.21 -2.51
N ILE A 129 -14.01 14.98 -2.40
CA ILE A 129 -13.31 14.27 -3.46
C ILE A 129 -14.03 12.97 -3.81
N PRO A 130 -14.07 12.57 -5.11
CA PRO A 130 -14.79 11.39 -5.59
C PRO A 130 -13.94 10.12 -5.47
N ILE A 131 -13.55 9.79 -4.23
CA ILE A 131 -12.86 8.55 -3.89
C ILE A 131 -13.32 8.10 -2.51
N GLY A 132 -13.58 6.81 -2.34
CA GLY A 132 -14.11 6.26 -1.10
C GLY A 132 -13.65 4.84 -0.82
N PHE A 133 -14.40 4.10 0.01
CA PHE A 133 -13.98 2.77 0.43
C PHE A 133 -14.11 1.71 -0.67
N ASP A 134 -14.98 1.90 -1.67
CA ASP A 134 -15.09 1.01 -2.84
C ASP A 134 -13.83 1.06 -3.72
N ASP A 135 -13.10 2.18 -3.68
CA ASP A 135 -11.83 2.34 -4.38
C ASP A 135 -10.65 1.69 -3.64
N GLY A 136 -10.92 0.96 -2.55
CA GLY A 136 -9.90 0.23 -1.78
C GLY A 136 -9.15 1.08 -0.74
N ILE A 137 -9.61 2.32 -0.51
CA ILE A 137 -8.97 3.22 0.48
C ILE A 137 -9.32 2.84 1.91
N GLY A 138 -10.49 2.20 2.12
CA GLY A 138 -11.03 1.84 3.43
C GLY A 138 -11.86 2.95 4.07
N ILE A 139 -12.67 2.56 5.07
CA ILE A 139 -13.70 3.40 5.67
C ILE A 139 -13.17 4.36 6.76
N SER A 140 -12.06 4.03 7.42
CA SER A 140 -11.56 4.80 8.55
C SER A 140 -11.06 6.18 8.15
N HIS A 141 -11.62 7.22 8.74
CA HIS A 141 -11.15 8.61 8.62
C HIS A 141 -10.16 9.00 9.73
N ILE A 142 -10.10 8.25 10.82
CA ILE A 142 -9.30 8.59 12.01
C ILE A 142 -7.82 8.68 11.64
N ASN A 143 -7.18 9.82 11.97
CA ASN A 143 -5.77 10.11 11.65
C ASN A 143 -5.43 10.02 10.15
N ARG A 144 -6.43 10.07 9.27
CA ARG A 144 -6.23 10.09 7.83
C ARG A 144 -6.08 11.53 7.33
N TYR A 145 -5.20 11.70 6.37
CA TYR A 145 -5.03 12.97 5.67
C TYR A 145 -4.78 12.69 4.18
N VAL A 146 -4.96 13.71 3.39
CA VAL A 146 -4.59 13.78 1.97
C VAL A 146 -3.56 14.88 1.77
N ILE A 147 -2.94 14.93 0.60
CA ILE A 147 -2.00 16.00 0.25
C ILE A 147 -2.58 16.79 -0.92
N ILE A 148 -2.65 18.12 -0.76
CA ILE A 148 -3.05 19.08 -1.78
C ILE A 148 -1.99 20.17 -1.77
N ASN A 149 -1.43 20.53 -2.92
CA ASN A 149 -0.41 21.56 -3.05
C ASN A 149 0.75 21.40 -2.03
N ASN A 150 1.24 20.16 -1.84
CA ASN A 150 2.28 19.77 -0.87
C ASN A 150 1.93 20.00 0.61
N LYS A 151 0.68 20.30 0.95
CA LYS A 151 0.19 20.47 2.30
C LYS A 151 -0.75 19.33 2.71
N LYS A 152 -0.71 18.93 3.99
CA LYS A 152 -1.57 17.89 4.54
C LYS A 152 -2.91 18.49 4.99
N TYR A 153 -4.01 17.83 4.60
CA TYR A 153 -5.36 18.20 4.98
C TYR A 153 -6.07 16.97 5.57
N PRO A 154 -6.68 17.10 6.77
CA PRO A 154 -7.31 15.96 7.42
C PRO A 154 -8.61 15.56 6.71
N VAL A 155 -8.84 14.26 6.62
CA VAL A 155 -10.12 13.68 6.24
C VAL A 155 -11.05 13.75 7.45
N ILE A 156 -12.28 14.22 7.26
CA ILE A 156 -13.28 14.41 8.30
C ILE A 156 -14.56 13.63 7.98
N GLY A 157 -15.25 13.21 9.04
CA GLY A 157 -16.43 12.37 8.90
C GLY A 157 -16.12 10.99 8.33
N GLU A 158 -17.09 10.11 8.32
CA GLU A 158 -16.93 8.77 7.79
C GLU A 158 -16.75 8.79 6.25
N ILE A 159 -15.83 7.99 5.75
CA ILE A 159 -15.61 7.84 4.30
C ILE A 159 -16.78 7.03 3.74
N SER A 160 -17.44 7.57 2.72
CA SER A 160 -18.53 6.90 2.02
C SER A 160 -18.00 5.93 0.96
N MET A 161 -18.90 5.25 0.26
CA MET A 161 -18.56 4.32 -0.81
C MET A 161 -17.65 4.96 -1.86
N CYS A 162 -18.02 6.12 -2.37
CA CYS A 162 -17.35 6.77 -3.51
C CYS A 162 -16.86 8.20 -3.20
N MET A 163 -16.94 8.68 -1.97
CA MET A 163 -16.57 10.06 -1.63
C MET A 163 -15.99 10.15 -0.22
N MET A 164 -15.15 11.18 -0.01
CA MET A 164 -14.72 11.60 1.31
C MET A 164 -14.67 13.11 1.43
N SER A 165 -14.84 13.59 2.66
CA SER A 165 -14.78 15.01 3.00
C SER A 165 -13.44 15.36 3.63
N ILE A 166 -12.92 16.54 3.29
CA ILE A 166 -11.60 17.03 3.69
C ILE A 166 -11.80 18.42 4.30
N LEU A 167 -11.20 18.68 5.45
CA LEU A 167 -11.11 20.02 6.01
C LEU A 167 -10.01 20.79 5.27
N ILE A 168 -10.33 21.95 4.71
CA ILE A 168 -9.41 22.71 3.86
C ILE A 168 -9.32 24.18 4.33
N ASP A 169 -8.34 24.89 3.80
CA ASP A 169 -8.20 26.34 3.94
C ASP A 169 -8.47 27.08 2.61
N ASP A 170 -8.30 28.40 2.61
CA ASP A 170 -8.59 29.25 1.46
C ASP A 170 -7.61 29.11 0.28
N SER A 171 -6.47 28.46 0.49
CA SER A 171 -5.50 28.20 -0.57
C SER A 171 -5.97 27.13 -1.56
N VAL A 172 -6.95 26.31 -1.16
CA VAL A 172 -7.46 25.17 -1.93
C VAL A 172 -8.62 25.62 -2.84
N LYS A 173 -8.58 25.16 -4.09
CA LYS A 173 -9.55 25.51 -5.14
C LYS A 173 -10.25 24.28 -5.70
N LEU A 174 -11.42 24.49 -6.29
CA LEU A 174 -12.12 23.48 -7.07
C LEU A 174 -11.23 23.00 -8.22
N GLY A 175 -11.15 21.69 -8.41
CA GLY A 175 -10.29 21.07 -9.43
C GLY A 175 -8.85 20.81 -8.99
N ASP A 176 -8.40 21.31 -7.84
CA ASP A 176 -7.04 21.01 -7.34
C ASP A 176 -6.81 19.50 -7.23
N GLU A 177 -5.61 19.07 -7.61
CA GLU A 177 -5.21 17.67 -7.50
C GLU A 177 -4.99 17.28 -6.03
N VAL A 178 -5.51 16.13 -5.68
CA VAL A 178 -5.41 15.54 -4.33
C VAL A 178 -4.68 14.21 -4.39
N THR A 179 -3.58 14.07 -3.68
CA THR A 179 -2.89 12.80 -3.51
C THR A 179 -3.45 12.05 -2.30
N VAL A 180 -3.98 10.86 -2.54
CA VAL A 180 -4.54 9.94 -1.52
C VAL A 180 -3.55 8.84 -1.15
N LEU A 181 -2.71 8.42 -2.09
CA LEU A 181 -1.57 7.51 -1.88
C LEU A 181 -0.38 8.01 -2.71
N GLY A 182 0.79 8.03 -2.13
CA GLY A 182 2.00 8.60 -2.71
C GLY A 182 2.42 9.89 -2.02
N ASP A 183 3.54 10.47 -2.44
CA ASP A 183 4.04 11.77 -2.02
C ASP A 183 4.10 11.98 -0.48
N GLY A 184 4.42 10.91 0.26
CA GLY A 184 4.48 10.90 1.73
C GLY A 184 3.33 10.15 2.40
N ILE A 185 2.24 9.83 1.71
CA ILE A 185 1.23 8.87 2.17
C ILE A 185 1.63 7.49 1.67
N THR A 186 2.05 6.63 2.58
CA THR A 186 2.55 5.29 2.22
C THR A 186 1.45 4.24 2.29
N LEU A 187 1.60 3.18 1.50
CA LEU A 187 0.71 2.01 1.57
C LEU A 187 0.65 1.40 2.98
N GLY A 188 1.78 1.39 3.69
CA GLY A 188 1.85 0.93 5.07
C GLY A 188 1.05 1.80 6.06
N MET A 189 0.91 3.11 5.80
CA MET A 189 0.03 3.98 6.60
C MET A 189 -1.44 3.61 6.37
N ILE A 190 -1.86 3.49 5.12
CA ILE A 190 -3.24 3.10 4.77
C ILE A 190 -3.58 1.73 5.35
N SER A 191 -2.67 0.76 5.22
CA SER A 191 -2.86 -0.60 5.78
C SER A 191 -3.05 -0.58 7.30
N ARG A 192 -2.27 0.22 8.03
CA ARG A 192 -2.43 0.36 9.48
C ARG A 192 -3.75 1.00 9.87
N LEU A 193 -4.16 2.07 9.18
CA LEU A 193 -5.43 2.74 9.41
C LEU A 193 -6.62 1.81 9.18
N ASN A 194 -6.52 0.90 8.22
CA ASN A 194 -7.55 -0.08 7.90
C ASN A 194 -7.39 -1.40 8.68
N ASN A 195 -6.44 -1.48 9.62
CA ASN A 195 -6.13 -2.71 10.37
C ASN A 195 -5.94 -3.96 9.48
N THR A 196 -5.22 -3.80 8.38
CA THR A 196 -5.01 -4.86 7.39
C THR A 196 -3.53 -4.96 6.97
N SER A 197 -3.21 -5.93 6.13
CA SER A 197 -1.86 -6.09 5.58
C SER A 197 -1.63 -5.19 4.37
N ILE A 198 -0.35 -4.87 4.10
CA ILE A 198 0.06 -4.16 2.87
C ILE A 198 -0.40 -4.91 1.61
N HIS A 199 -0.36 -6.24 1.61
CA HIS A 199 -0.81 -7.06 0.48
C HIS A 199 -2.31 -6.88 0.23
N ASN A 200 -3.11 -6.92 1.30
CA ASN A 200 -4.56 -6.74 1.19
C ASN A 200 -4.89 -5.33 0.67
N THR A 201 -4.27 -4.30 1.23
CA THR A 201 -4.46 -2.93 0.75
C THR A 201 -4.10 -2.81 -0.73
N LEU A 202 -2.94 -3.35 -1.13
CA LEU A 202 -2.45 -3.26 -2.51
C LEU A 202 -3.40 -3.90 -3.53
N VAL A 203 -3.94 -5.09 -3.22
CA VAL A 203 -4.84 -5.79 -4.15
C VAL A 203 -6.25 -5.21 -4.21
N ASN A 204 -6.65 -4.42 -3.21
CA ASN A 204 -7.95 -3.79 -3.18
C ASN A 204 -7.96 -2.39 -3.78
N ILE A 205 -6.81 -1.68 -3.81
CA ILE A 205 -6.75 -0.34 -4.39
C ILE A 205 -7.04 -0.39 -5.88
N GLY A 206 -8.02 0.38 -6.28
CA GLY A 206 -8.26 0.78 -7.65
C GLY A 206 -8.60 -0.35 -8.61
N LYS A 207 -9.39 -1.34 -8.22
CA LYS A 207 -9.88 -2.37 -9.16
C LYS A 207 -10.69 -1.77 -10.32
N THR A 208 -11.38 -0.67 -10.06
CA THR A 208 -12.27 0.02 -11.01
C THR A 208 -11.78 1.40 -11.41
N LEU A 209 -10.71 1.89 -10.76
CA LEU A 209 -10.14 3.20 -11.08
C LEU A 209 -9.37 3.16 -12.42
N PRO A 210 -9.43 4.23 -13.22
CA PRO A 210 -8.56 4.41 -14.37
C PRO A 210 -7.10 4.27 -13.96
N ARG A 211 -6.28 3.63 -14.78
CA ARG A 211 -4.85 3.45 -14.52
C ARG A 211 -4.03 4.05 -15.64
N GLU A 212 -3.15 4.95 -15.27
CA GLU A 212 -2.13 5.50 -16.15
C GLU A 212 -0.78 4.84 -15.85
N TYR A 213 -0.18 4.27 -16.88
CA TYR A 213 1.16 3.70 -16.80
C TYR A 213 2.16 4.74 -17.26
N ILE A 214 3.07 5.13 -16.35
CA ILE A 214 4.04 6.19 -16.58
C ILE A 214 5.44 5.58 -16.73
N LYS A 215 6.13 5.92 -17.83
CA LYS A 215 7.53 5.57 -18.08
C LYS A 215 8.29 6.82 -18.53
N ASN A 216 9.41 7.12 -17.88
CA ASN A 216 10.23 8.31 -18.18
C ASN A 216 9.40 9.62 -18.19
N ASN A 217 8.54 9.79 -17.17
CA ASN A 217 7.63 10.92 -16.98
C ASN A 217 6.61 11.12 -18.14
N LYS A 218 6.35 10.10 -18.94
CA LYS A 218 5.33 10.13 -20.00
C LYS A 218 4.33 9.01 -19.76
N ILE A 219 3.05 9.31 -19.97
CA ILE A 219 1.99 8.28 -19.99
C ILE A 219 2.21 7.42 -21.24
N VAL A 220 2.42 6.13 -21.04
CA VAL A 220 2.64 5.15 -22.10
C VAL A 220 1.42 4.28 -22.37
N ALA A 221 0.51 4.19 -21.42
CA ALA A 221 -0.77 3.50 -21.56
C ALA A 221 -1.77 4.01 -20.53
N THR A 222 -3.06 4.00 -20.88
CA THR A 222 -4.18 4.24 -19.98
C THR A 222 -5.15 3.06 -20.08
N VAL A 223 -5.64 2.56 -18.95
CA VAL A 223 -6.65 1.50 -18.88
C VAL A 223 -7.85 2.00 -18.09
N GLU A 224 -9.01 2.02 -18.75
CA GLU A 224 -10.29 2.43 -18.17
C GLU A 224 -11.23 1.22 -18.15
N TYR A 225 -11.50 0.70 -16.97
CA TYR A 225 -12.33 -0.50 -16.81
C TYR A 225 -13.84 -0.25 -16.93
N ARG A 226 -14.27 1.03 -16.81
CA ARG A 226 -15.70 1.40 -16.85
C ARG A 226 -16.23 1.74 -18.26
N SER A 227 -15.35 1.97 -19.23
CA SER A 227 -15.76 2.38 -20.59
C SER A 227 -16.26 1.20 -21.46
N GLU A 228 -16.03 -0.03 -21.08
CA GLU A 228 -16.45 -1.22 -21.85
C GLU A 228 -17.91 -1.67 -21.58
N VAL A 229 -18.58 -1.07 -20.60
CA VAL A 229 -19.93 -1.49 -20.15
C VAL A 229 -21.05 -0.67 -20.81
N ILE A 230 -20.73 0.37 -21.57
CA ILE A 230 -21.71 1.21 -22.27
C ILE A 230 -21.49 1.09 -23.78
N LYS A 231 -21.84 -0.04 -24.34
CA LYS A 231 -22.12 -0.22 -25.77
C LYS A 231 -23.39 -1.04 -25.92
#